data_01e9694fd1d31f266d5905a80d7c9f3b
#
_entry.id   01e9694fd1d31f266d5905a80d7c9f3b
#
_cell.length_a   1.000
_cell.length_b   1.000
_cell.length_c   1.000
_cell.angle_alpha   90.00
_cell.angle_beta   90.00
_cell.angle_gamma   90.00
#
_symmetry.space_group_name_H-M   'P 1'
#
loop_
_entity.id
_entity.type
_entity.pdbx_description
1 polymer ?
#
loop_
_entity_poly.entity_id
_entity_poly.type
_entity_poly.pdbx_seq_one_letter_code
_entity_poly.pdbx_strand_id
1 'polypeptide(L)' 'AEFPLSTVQVNDEGKVYLAKLLADVEIAKSAGEGRRLIDGGGVKIDSKAVAAKCYNVDPELLHAGCVLQSGKRRWARLV' A
#
# COMPACT_ATOMS: atom_id res chain seq x y z
N ALA A 1 -1.53 11.32 7.07
CA ALA A 1 -0.25 11.59 6.41
C ALA A 1 -0.42 11.62 4.89
N GLU A 2 0.33 12.49 4.23
CA GLU A 2 0.29 12.61 2.78
C GLU A 2 1.68 12.35 2.20
N PHE A 3 1.72 11.61 1.09
CA PHE A 3 2.96 11.29 0.39
C PHE A 3 2.79 11.56 -1.10
N PRO A 4 3.82 12.04 -1.80
CA PRO A 4 3.69 12.28 -3.22
C PRO A 4 3.51 10.97 -3.98
N LEU A 5 2.72 11.01 -5.04
CA LEU A 5 2.48 9.83 -5.87
C LEU A 5 3.81 9.24 -6.40
N SER A 6 4.83 10.07 -6.55
CA SER A 6 6.16 9.62 -6.95
C SER A 6 6.83 8.65 -5.96
N THR A 7 6.30 8.54 -4.73
CA THR A 7 6.76 7.54 -3.75
C THR A 7 6.48 6.13 -4.26
N VAL A 8 5.45 5.97 -5.08
CA VAL A 8 5.09 4.67 -5.65
C VAL A 8 6.14 4.26 -6.68
N GLN A 9 6.69 3.06 -6.50
CA GLN A 9 7.70 2.50 -7.40
C GLN A 9 7.16 1.24 -8.06
N VAL A 10 7.40 1.13 -9.35
CA VAL A 10 6.97 -0.02 -10.14
C VAL A 10 8.16 -0.95 -10.33
N ASN A 11 7.97 -2.24 -10.11
CA ASN A 11 9.02 -3.24 -10.28
C ASN A 11 9.18 -3.64 -11.76
N ASP A 12 10.11 -4.57 -12.03
CA ASP A 12 10.41 -5.02 -13.38
C ASP A 12 9.22 -5.68 -14.07
N GLU A 13 8.25 -6.14 -13.31
CA GLU A 13 7.03 -6.77 -13.83
C GLU A 13 5.93 -5.75 -14.14
N GLY A 14 6.18 -4.47 -13.93
CA GLY A 14 5.18 -3.43 -14.10
C GLY A 14 4.16 -3.37 -12.98
N LYS A 15 4.47 -3.94 -11.82
CA LYS A 15 3.60 -3.97 -10.65
C LYS A 15 4.20 -3.19 -9.50
N VAL A 16 3.36 -2.78 -8.56
CA VAL A 16 3.79 -2.13 -7.33
C VAL A 16 3.84 -3.18 -6.22
N TYR A 17 5.01 -3.30 -5.57
CA TYR A 17 5.13 -4.19 -4.41
C TYR A 17 4.52 -3.49 -3.21
N LEU A 18 3.29 -3.85 -2.90
CA LEU A 18 2.48 -3.16 -1.89
C LEU A 18 3.11 -3.17 -0.51
N ALA A 19 3.74 -4.29 -0.13
CA ALA A 19 4.37 -4.39 1.18
C ALA A 19 5.46 -3.33 1.38
N LYS A 20 6.26 -3.08 0.34
CA LYS A 20 7.28 -2.02 0.40
C LYS A 20 6.64 -0.64 0.41
N LEU A 21 5.59 -0.44 -0.37
CA LEU A 21 4.88 0.83 -0.38
C LEU A 21 4.32 1.15 1.00
N LEU A 22 3.76 0.17 1.69
CA LEU A 22 3.26 0.36 3.05
C LEU A 22 4.37 0.80 3.99
N ALA A 23 5.59 0.28 3.81
CA ALA A 23 6.74 0.72 4.59
C ALA A 23 7.16 2.15 4.21
N ASP A 24 7.16 2.46 2.92
CA ASP A 24 7.56 3.78 2.42
C ASP A 24 6.61 4.89 2.89
N VAL A 25 5.33 4.59 3.06
CA VAL A 25 4.33 5.55 3.55
C VAL A 25 4.13 5.44 5.07
N GLU A 26 5.01 4.71 5.75
CA GLU A 26 5.05 4.60 7.21
C GLU A 26 3.82 3.94 7.83
N ILE A 27 3.02 3.23 7.06
CA ILE A 27 1.94 2.40 7.59
C ILE A 27 2.54 1.16 8.24
N ALA A 28 3.59 0.62 7.65
CA ALA A 28 4.34 -0.51 8.20
C ALA A 28 5.76 -0.07 8.52
N LYS A 29 6.43 -0.75 9.43
CA LYS A 29 7.82 -0.46 9.79
C LYS A 29 8.80 -1.03 8.78
N SER A 30 8.40 -2.05 8.06
CA SER A 30 9.23 -2.73 7.07
C SER A 30 8.34 -3.45 6.06
N ALA A 31 8.94 -3.91 4.96
CA ALA A 31 8.21 -4.71 3.98
C ALA A 31 7.70 -6.01 4.60
N GLY A 32 8.46 -6.60 5.54
CA GLY A 32 8.01 -7.80 6.26
C GLY A 32 6.74 -7.54 7.07
N GLU A 33 6.67 -6.41 7.78
CA GLU A 33 5.45 -6.04 8.48
C GLU A 33 4.33 -5.75 7.49
N GLY A 34 4.64 -5.11 6.37
CA GLY A 34 3.66 -4.86 5.31
C GLY A 34 3.01 -6.15 4.82
N ARG A 35 3.81 -7.20 4.61
CA ARG A 35 3.26 -8.50 4.21
C ARG A 35 2.34 -9.09 5.27
N ARG A 36 2.69 -8.94 6.53
CA ARG A 36 1.84 -9.43 7.64
C ARG A 36 0.50 -8.70 7.66
N LEU A 37 0.51 -7.39 7.45
CA LEU A 37 -0.72 -6.60 7.41
C LEU A 37 -1.60 -7.03 6.25
N ILE A 38 -1.02 -7.29 5.09
CA ILE A 38 -1.75 -7.77 3.91
C ILE A 38 -2.36 -9.15 4.20
N ASP A 39 -1.57 -10.05 4.76
CA ASP A 39 -2.04 -11.42 5.08
C ASP A 39 -3.14 -11.41 6.13
N GLY A 40 -3.11 -10.43 7.03
CA GLY A 40 -4.16 -10.27 8.03
C GLY A 40 -5.46 -9.69 7.50
N GLY A 41 -5.48 -9.27 6.24
CA GLY A 41 -6.68 -8.71 5.61
C GLY A 41 -7.01 -7.30 6.06
N GLY A 42 -6.06 -6.62 6.73
CA GLY A 42 -6.31 -5.28 7.28
C GLY A 42 -5.95 -4.12 6.36
N VAL A 43 -5.42 -4.40 5.17
CA VAL A 43 -4.98 -3.36 4.25
C VAL A 43 -6.07 -3.04 3.24
N LYS A 44 -6.31 -1.76 3.04
CA LYS A 44 -7.31 -1.27 2.07
C LYS A 44 -6.69 -0.21 1.16
N ILE A 45 -7.10 -0.22 -0.10
CA ILE A 45 -6.79 0.81 -1.07
C ILE A 45 -8.11 1.42 -1.50
N ASP A 46 -8.31 2.72 -1.23
CA ASP A 46 -9.57 3.43 -1.53
C ASP A 46 -10.79 2.70 -0.97
N SER A 47 -10.68 2.22 0.28
CA SER A 47 -11.72 1.50 1.01
C SER A 47 -12.00 0.08 0.50
N LYS A 48 -11.21 -0.40 -0.47
CA LYS A 48 -11.33 -1.76 -0.97
C LYS A 48 -10.28 -2.64 -0.31
N ALA A 49 -10.71 -3.72 0.32
CA ALA A 49 -9.79 -4.63 0.99
C ALA A 49 -8.86 -5.33 0.00
N VAL A 50 -7.59 -5.41 0.36
CA VAL A 50 -6.60 -6.17 -0.41
C VAL A 50 -6.66 -7.62 0.03
N ALA A 51 -6.69 -8.53 -0.93
CA ALA A 51 -6.73 -9.97 -0.63
C ALA A 51 -5.43 -10.41 0.06
N ALA A 52 -5.54 -11.40 0.94
CA ALA A 52 -4.37 -12.00 1.58
C ALA A 52 -3.39 -12.49 0.51
N LYS A 53 -2.10 -12.31 0.78
CA LYS A 53 -1.00 -12.70 -0.12
C LYS A 53 -0.97 -11.92 -1.45
N CYS A 54 -1.80 -10.91 -1.61
CA CYS A 54 -1.76 -10.04 -2.78
C CYS A 54 -0.72 -8.95 -2.56
N TYR A 55 0.55 -9.29 -2.74
CA TYR A 55 1.67 -8.38 -2.46
C TYR A 55 1.99 -7.45 -3.61
N ASN A 56 1.57 -7.78 -4.82
CA ASN A 56 1.80 -6.97 -6.00
C ASN A 56 0.45 -6.47 -6.53
N VAL A 57 0.36 -5.18 -6.77
CA VAL A 57 -0.88 -4.57 -7.26
C VAL A 57 -0.59 -3.79 -8.54
N ASP A 58 -1.62 -3.60 -9.35
CA ASP A 58 -1.49 -2.80 -10.56
C ASP A 58 -1.26 -1.33 -10.19
N PRO A 59 -0.29 -0.66 -10.82
CA PRO A 59 -0.05 0.76 -10.55
C PRO A 59 -1.28 1.63 -10.84
N GLU A 60 -2.19 1.16 -11.69
CA GLU A 60 -3.42 1.87 -12.01
C GLU A 60 -4.35 2.03 -10.80
N LEU A 61 -4.21 1.19 -9.79
CA LEU A 61 -5.00 1.30 -8.56
C LEU A 61 -4.52 2.44 -7.67
N LEU A 62 -3.33 2.95 -7.95
CA LEU A 62 -2.69 3.98 -7.13
C LEU A 62 -2.64 5.28 -7.93
N HIS A 63 -3.39 6.28 -7.49
CA HIS A 63 -3.53 7.56 -8.18
C HIS A 63 -3.48 8.70 -7.17
N ALA A 64 -3.38 9.93 -7.65
CA ALA A 64 -3.42 11.09 -6.77
C ALA A 64 -4.77 11.12 -6.05
N GLY A 65 -4.72 11.26 -4.72
CA GLY A 65 -5.90 11.19 -3.87
C GLY A 65 -6.24 9.80 -3.38
N CYS A 66 -5.49 8.78 -3.80
CA CYS A 66 -5.67 7.40 -3.33
C CYS A 66 -5.32 7.29 -1.84
N VAL A 67 -6.14 6.61 -1.07
CA VAL A 67 -5.91 6.39 0.36
C VAL A 67 -5.51 4.94 0.60
N LEU A 68 -4.34 4.76 1.23
CA LEU A 68 -3.88 3.47 1.71
C LEU A 68 -4.18 3.41 3.21
N GLN A 69 -4.75 2.32 3.66
CA GLN A 69 -5.18 2.19 5.04
C GLN A 69 -4.85 0.81 5.59
N SER A 70 -4.44 0.77 6.85
CA SER A 70 -4.30 -0.47 7.60
C SER A 70 -4.96 -0.29 8.96
N GLY A 71 -6.02 -1.05 9.20
CA GLY A 71 -6.82 -0.89 10.41
C GLY A 71 -7.53 0.45 10.43
N LYS A 72 -7.86 0.94 11.64
CA LYS A 72 -8.63 2.17 11.81
C LYS A 72 -7.77 3.40 12.01
N ARG A 73 -6.48 3.24 12.33
CA ARG A 73 -5.62 4.34 12.76
C ARG A 73 -4.49 4.68 11.81
N ARG A 74 -4.10 3.75 10.97
CA ARG A 74 -2.97 3.95 10.05
C ARG A 74 -3.48 4.16 8.65
N TRP A 75 -3.19 5.32 8.11
CA TRP A 75 -3.57 5.65 6.74
C TRP A 75 -2.58 6.62 6.13
N ALA A 76 -2.53 6.62 4.81
CA ALA A 76 -1.72 7.57 4.05
C ALA A 76 -2.44 7.88 2.76
N ARG A 77 -2.34 9.13 2.32
CA ARG A 77 -2.91 9.58 1.05
C ARG A 77 -1.79 9.88 0.08
N LEU A 78 -1.93 9.40 -1.13
CA LEU A 78 -1.01 9.75 -2.22
C LEU A 78 -1.53 11.00 -2.92
N VAL A 79 -0.66 11.98 -3.07
CA VAL A 79 -1.04 13.28 -3.65
C VAL A 79 -0.23 13.64 -4.90
#